data_136d7200fca08853ad9142b768fd7481
#
_entry.id   136d7200fca08853ad9142b768fd7481
#
_cell.length_a   1.000
_cell.length_b   1.000
_cell.length_c   1.000
_cell.angle_alpha   90.00
_cell.angle_beta   90.00
_cell.angle_gamma   90.00
#
_symmetry.space_group_name_H-M   'P 1'
#
loop_
_entity.id
_entity.type
_entity.pdbx_description
1 polymer ?
#
loop_
_entity_poly.entity_id
_entity_poly.type
_entity_poly.pdbx_seq_one_letter_code
_entity_poly.pdbx_strand_id
1 'polypeptide(L)'
;MDYSHRGQQFRLTNNLKYKPEAAAEMEAALHAFRTSPHVVENYKRITNEVRPYPPFITARLQRAAFYLFRFEPDYTMKLAQELYEGVDTPWGRTGMITYPRTDSYHLSDHAVDEMIAILTDHYGEEADEYVLMTKRQFENKTNAQAAHEAIRPTHFSEEYWPGVAQQYLTEDQTRLYEMIFYRTMSTQVRNALYDMSILEVDVGGNKLIGRAYERLFDGWERLDGHRINIAERNDDPNAFKYREVVLPEFDVGDELRPLEITTV
;
A
#
# COMPACT_ATOMS: atom_id res chain seq x y z
N MET A 1 -22.96 2.51 -13.11
CA MET A 1 -24.02 1.58 -13.51
C MET A 1 -23.79 0.28 -12.78
N ASP A 2 -24.84 -0.25 -12.18
CA ASP A 2 -24.79 -1.49 -11.43
C ASP A 2 -25.31 -2.65 -12.32
N TYR A 3 -24.64 -3.77 -12.23
CA TYR A 3 -24.88 -4.97 -13.04
C TYR A 3 -25.00 -6.21 -12.17
N SER A 4 -25.62 -7.25 -12.73
CA SER A 4 -25.54 -8.61 -12.19
C SER A 4 -25.14 -9.56 -13.31
N HIS A 5 -24.14 -10.40 -13.06
CA HIS A 5 -23.72 -11.46 -13.97
C HIS A 5 -23.31 -12.69 -13.16
N ARG A 6 -23.76 -13.88 -13.56
CA ARG A 6 -23.50 -15.15 -12.87
C ARG A 6 -23.74 -15.10 -11.35
N GLY A 7 -24.77 -14.33 -10.92
CA GLY A 7 -25.16 -14.20 -9.51
C GLY A 7 -24.37 -13.21 -8.67
N GLN A 8 -23.37 -12.53 -9.24
CA GLN A 8 -22.59 -11.50 -8.57
C GLN A 8 -23.00 -10.11 -9.06
N GLN A 9 -23.03 -9.14 -8.14
CA GLN A 9 -23.30 -7.74 -8.45
C GLN A 9 -22.00 -6.93 -8.45
N PHE A 10 -21.86 -6.04 -9.43
CA PHE A 10 -20.70 -5.19 -9.61
C PHE A 10 -21.06 -3.86 -10.24
N ARG A 11 -20.15 -2.88 -10.16
CA ARG A 11 -20.37 -1.55 -10.72
C ARG A 11 -19.34 -1.22 -11.78
N LEU A 12 -19.81 -0.74 -12.93
CA LEU A 12 -18.96 -0.14 -13.96
C LEU A 12 -19.15 1.38 -13.97
N THR A 13 -18.07 2.10 -14.25
CA THR A 13 -18.10 3.55 -14.34
C THR A 13 -17.58 4.00 -15.70
N ASN A 14 -18.19 5.05 -16.21
CA ASN A 14 -17.65 5.83 -17.32
C ASN A 14 -17.05 7.12 -16.73
N ASN A 15 -15.77 7.37 -16.99
CA ASN A 15 -15.07 8.54 -16.49
C ASN A 15 -15.13 9.74 -17.46
N LEU A 16 -16.07 9.73 -18.39
CA LEU A 16 -16.27 10.88 -19.28
C LEU A 16 -16.74 12.09 -18.45
N LYS A 17 -15.94 13.14 -18.54
CA LYS A 17 -16.30 14.44 -17.97
C LYS A 17 -16.90 15.28 -19.08
N TYR A 18 -18.17 15.52 -19.00
CA TYR A 18 -18.85 16.41 -19.93
C TYR A 18 -18.73 17.85 -19.43
N LYS A 19 -18.34 18.75 -20.33
CA LYS A 19 -18.41 20.18 -20.04
C LYS A 19 -19.87 20.63 -20.15
N PRO A 20 -20.27 21.72 -19.48
CA PRO A 20 -21.65 22.24 -19.57
C PRO A 20 -22.14 22.47 -21.02
N GLU A 21 -21.22 22.80 -21.92
CA GLU A 21 -21.51 23.03 -23.34
C GLU A 21 -21.81 21.73 -24.11
N ALA A 22 -21.48 20.57 -23.55
CA ALA A 22 -21.65 19.25 -24.16
C ALA A 22 -22.92 18.51 -23.68
N ALA A 23 -23.94 19.24 -23.25
CA ALA A 23 -25.18 18.64 -22.72
C ALA A 23 -25.86 17.68 -23.71
N ALA A 24 -25.85 18.02 -25.00
CA ALA A 24 -26.42 17.16 -26.04
C ALA A 24 -25.66 15.84 -26.20
N GLU A 25 -24.32 15.86 -26.07
CA GLU A 25 -23.48 14.67 -26.13
C GLU A 25 -23.73 13.78 -24.90
N MET A 26 -23.89 14.41 -23.73
CA MET A 26 -24.22 13.69 -22.49
C MET A 26 -25.59 13.03 -22.59
N GLU A 27 -26.61 13.71 -23.10
CA GLU A 27 -27.94 13.13 -23.30
C GLU A 27 -27.92 11.97 -24.30
N ALA A 28 -27.16 12.10 -25.40
CA ALA A 28 -26.98 11.04 -26.37
C ALA A 28 -26.30 9.81 -25.76
N ALA A 29 -25.27 10.01 -24.95
CA ALA A 29 -24.61 8.93 -24.23
C ALA A 29 -25.54 8.26 -23.21
N LEU A 30 -26.30 9.03 -22.44
CA LEU A 30 -27.29 8.50 -21.49
C LEU A 30 -28.40 7.72 -22.20
N HIS A 31 -28.83 8.19 -23.36
CA HIS A 31 -29.80 7.45 -24.19
C HIS A 31 -29.21 6.12 -24.65
N ALA A 32 -27.97 6.12 -25.18
CA ALA A 32 -27.27 4.90 -25.59
C ALA A 32 -27.14 3.92 -24.41
N PHE A 33 -26.76 4.36 -23.22
CA PHE A 33 -26.66 3.52 -22.02
C PHE A 33 -27.99 2.88 -21.60
N ARG A 34 -29.13 3.44 -21.99
CA ARG A 34 -30.47 2.90 -21.68
C ARG A 34 -31.05 1.99 -22.76
N THR A 35 -30.62 2.17 -24.00
CA THR A 35 -31.28 1.55 -25.15
C THR A 35 -30.41 0.61 -25.94
N SER A 36 -29.07 0.73 -25.85
CA SER A 36 -28.15 -0.14 -26.59
C SER A 36 -27.82 -1.39 -25.76
N PRO A 37 -27.46 -2.50 -26.44
CA PRO A 37 -26.88 -3.66 -25.76
C PRO A 37 -25.57 -3.28 -25.05
N HIS A 38 -25.32 -3.88 -23.90
CA HIS A 38 -24.10 -3.75 -23.14
C HIS A 38 -23.26 -5.00 -23.38
N VAL A 39 -22.29 -4.93 -24.28
CA VAL A 39 -21.55 -6.10 -24.74
C VAL A 39 -20.12 -6.07 -24.20
N VAL A 40 -19.67 -7.19 -23.63
CA VAL A 40 -18.29 -7.35 -23.19
C VAL A 40 -17.36 -7.33 -24.41
N GLU A 41 -16.54 -6.28 -24.50
CA GLU A 41 -15.56 -6.11 -25.58
C GLU A 41 -14.22 -6.76 -25.21
N ASN A 42 -13.85 -6.66 -23.93
CA ASN A 42 -12.59 -7.20 -23.44
C ASN A 42 -12.70 -7.57 -21.94
N TYR A 43 -12.16 -8.72 -21.60
CA TYR A 43 -11.96 -9.13 -20.22
C TYR A 43 -10.61 -9.79 -20.06
N LYS A 44 -9.83 -9.32 -19.09
CA LYS A 44 -8.53 -9.91 -18.79
C LYS A 44 -8.23 -9.87 -17.30
N ARG A 45 -7.49 -10.87 -16.86
CA ARG A 45 -6.92 -10.95 -15.51
C ARG A 45 -5.41 -10.84 -15.62
N ILE A 46 -4.81 -10.06 -14.73
CA ILE A 46 -3.38 -9.81 -14.70
C ILE A 46 -2.93 -9.91 -13.25
N THR A 47 -2.03 -10.84 -12.95
CA THR A 47 -1.41 -10.89 -11.64
C THR A 47 -0.33 -9.83 -11.52
N ASN A 48 -0.45 -8.97 -10.50
CA ASN A 48 0.48 -7.91 -10.19
C ASN A 48 1.20 -8.18 -8.88
N GLU A 49 2.50 -7.97 -8.89
CA GLU A 49 3.31 -7.97 -7.69
C GLU A 49 3.40 -6.56 -7.11
N VAL A 50 3.08 -6.42 -5.83
CA VAL A 50 3.18 -5.17 -5.10
C VAL A 50 4.33 -5.26 -4.11
N ARG A 51 5.36 -4.48 -4.38
CA ARG A 51 6.55 -4.41 -3.53
C ARG A 51 6.28 -3.60 -2.27
N PRO A 52 6.92 -3.92 -1.15
CA PRO A 52 6.91 -3.04 0.02
C PRO A 52 7.55 -1.69 -0.31
N TYR A 53 7.10 -0.68 0.40
CA TYR A 53 7.74 0.63 0.33
C TYR A 53 9.15 0.60 0.92
N PRO A 54 10.07 1.47 0.46
CA PRO A 54 11.40 1.59 1.07
C PRO A 54 11.30 2.02 2.53
N PRO A 55 12.36 1.79 3.33
CA PRO A 55 12.44 2.31 4.69
C PRO A 55 12.32 3.84 4.71
N PHE A 56 12.10 4.42 5.85
CA PHE A 56 11.88 5.86 5.93
C PHE A 56 13.16 6.68 5.73
N ILE A 57 12.98 7.77 4.99
CA ILE A 57 13.82 8.98 5.04
C ILE A 57 13.05 10.08 5.77
N THR A 58 13.71 11.14 6.20
CA THR A 58 13.11 12.24 6.97
C THR A 58 11.80 12.74 6.36
N ALA A 59 11.80 13.10 5.08
CA ALA A 59 10.63 13.67 4.42
C ALA A 59 9.43 12.71 4.37
N ARG A 60 9.69 11.41 4.16
CA ARG A 60 8.63 10.40 4.13
C ARG A 60 8.10 10.09 5.54
N LEU A 61 8.98 10.07 6.55
CA LEU A 61 8.58 9.89 7.94
C LEU A 61 7.62 10.99 8.39
N GLN A 62 7.99 12.25 8.17
CA GLN A 62 7.15 13.41 8.50
C GLN A 62 5.79 13.33 7.82
N ARG A 63 5.79 13.02 6.53
CA ARG A 63 4.56 12.91 5.76
C ARG A 63 3.66 11.78 6.26
N ALA A 64 4.19 10.59 6.49
CA ALA A 64 3.43 9.45 6.99
C ALA A 64 2.85 9.72 8.39
N ALA A 65 3.64 10.30 9.29
CA ALA A 65 3.20 10.67 10.63
C ALA A 65 2.07 11.72 10.61
N PHE A 66 2.16 12.70 9.69
CA PHE A 66 1.08 13.68 9.52
C PHE A 66 -0.20 13.02 9.01
N TYR A 67 -0.14 12.15 8.00
CA TYR A 67 -1.34 11.50 7.47
C TYR A 67 -2.01 10.56 8.47
N LEU A 68 -1.21 9.78 9.21
CA LEU A 68 -1.74 8.76 10.11
C LEU A 68 -2.16 9.32 11.46
N PHE A 69 -1.36 10.24 12.01
CA PHE A 69 -1.50 10.67 13.40
C PHE A 69 -1.74 12.17 13.55
N ARG A 70 -1.70 12.94 12.45
CA ARG A 70 -1.75 14.41 12.45
C ARG A 70 -0.59 15.05 13.20
N PHE A 71 0.56 14.37 13.26
CA PHE A 71 1.77 14.95 13.84
C PHE A 71 2.38 15.96 12.87
N GLU A 72 2.55 17.18 13.34
CA GLU A 72 3.25 18.22 12.59
C GLU A 72 4.73 17.84 12.38
N PRO A 73 5.40 18.30 11.31
CA PRO A 73 6.77 17.92 10.99
C PRO A 73 7.75 18.14 12.13
N ASP A 74 7.68 19.28 12.83
CA ASP A 74 8.56 19.57 13.94
C ASP A 74 8.33 18.65 15.13
N TYR A 75 7.07 18.32 15.42
CA TYR A 75 6.72 17.38 16.48
C TYR A 75 7.18 15.96 16.14
N THR A 76 6.99 15.53 14.89
CA THR A 76 7.52 14.25 14.42
C THR A 76 9.02 14.15 14.61
N MET A 77 9.76 15.20 14.25
CA MET A 77 11.22 15.22 14.40
C MET A 77 11.67 15.29 15.84
N LYS A 78 10.90 15.94 16.71
CA LYS A 78 11.17 15.91 18.17
C LYS A 78 11.05 14.48 18.71
N LEU A 79 9.96 13.77 18.42
CA LEU A 79 9.77 12.38 18.85
C LEU A 79 10.86 11.46 18.28
N ALA A 80 11.20 11.62 17.00
CA ALA A 80 12.26 10.84 16.36
C ALA A 80 13.63 11.12 17.00
N GLN A 81 13.91 12.35 17.40
CA GLN A 81 15.15 12.71 18.11
C GLN A 81 15.21 12.06 19.50
N GLU A 82 14.11 12.06 20.23
CA GLU A 82 14.02 11.40 21.54
C GLU A 82 14.25 9.88 21.42
N LEU A 83 13.63 9.23 20.41
CA LEU A 83 13.86 7.81 20.12
C LEU A 83 15.33 7.51 19.75
N TYR A 84 15.98 8.40 19.01
CA TYR A 84 17.38 8.27 18.63
C TYR A 84 18.33 8.47 19.81
N GLU A 85 18.12 9.51 20.64
CA GLU A 85 18.95 9.81 21.80
C GLU A 85 18.82 8.78 22.92
N GLY A 86 17.76 8.01 22.88
CA GLY A 86 17.49 6.88 23.73
C GLY A 86 16.41 7.12 24.78
N VAL A 87 15.74 6.04 25.08
CA VAL A 87 14.73 5.91 26.12
C VAL A 87 15.23 4.98 27.22
N ASP A 88 14.69 5.11 28.42
CA ASP A 88 15.04 4.23 29.52
C ASP A 88 14.36 2.87 29.35
N THR A 89 15.15 1.83 29.21
CA THR A 89 14.71 0.44 29.12
C THR A 89 15.26 -0.37 30.30
N PRO A 90 14.80 -1.60 30.54
CA PRO A 90 15.38 -2.46 31.58
C PRO A 90 16.88 -2.74 31.41
N TRP A 91 17.40 -2.57 30.20
CA TRP A 91 18.82 -2.77 29.86
C TRP A 91 19.63 -1.48 29.87
N GLY A 92 19.04 -0.36 30.31
CA GLY A 92 19.63 0.96 30.32
C GLY A 92 19.08 1.88 29.23
N ARG A 93 19.69 3.07 29.11
CA ARG A 93 19.28 4.03 28.09
C ARG A 93 19.64 3.53 26.70
N THR A 94 18.64 3.29 25.86
CA THR A 94 18.79 2.65 24.55
C THR A 94 18.21 3.55 23.45
N GLY A 95 19.00 3.83 22.42
CA GLY A 95 18.51 4.45 21.19
C GLY A 95 17.67 3.45 20.41
N MET A 96 16.43 3.78 20.12
CA MET A 96 15.46 2.89 19.49
C MET A 96 15.54 2.91 17.97
N ILE A 97 16.02 4.00 17.38
CA ILE A 97 16.12 4.17 15.93
C ILE A 97 17.48 4.74 15.52
N THR A 98 17.85 4.57 14.26
CA THR A 98 18.99 5.24 13.63
C THR A 98 18.78 6.75 13.53
N TYR A 99 19.82 7.49 13.14
CA TYR A 99 19.76 8.95 13.01
C TYR A 99 18.61 9.40 12.10
N PRO A 100 17.68 10.25 12.60
CA PRO A 100 16.43 10.52 11.89
C PRO A 100 16.53 11.61 10.80
N ARG A 101 17.67 12.26 10.62
CA ARG A 101 17.89 13.26 9.58
C ARG A 101 18.71 12.66 8.44
N THR A 102 18.05 11.93 7.57
CA THR A 102 18.66 11.23 6.43
C THR A 102 17.78 11.30 5.19
N ASP A 103 18.39 11.27 4.03
CA ASP A 103 17.76 11.11 2.72
C ASP A 103 18.11 9.75 2.08
N SER A 104 18.82 8.88 2.82
CA SER A 104 19.26 7.57 2.37
C SER A 104 18.21 6.49 2.67
N TYR A 105 17.97 5.61 1.69
CA TYR A 105 17.20 4.36 1.85
C TYR A 105 18.08 3.15 2.17
N HIS A 106 19.37 3.35 2.32
CA HIS A 106 20.31 2.25 2.54
C HIS A 106 20.05 1.58 3.89
N LEU A 107 20.07 0.25 3.88
CA LEU A 107 20.10 -0.60 5.07
C LEU A 107 21.44 -1.33 5.09
N SER A 108 22.16 -1.33 6.22
CA SER A 108 23.40 -2.09 6.31
C SER A 108 23.13 -3.59 6.15
N ASP A 109 24.07 -4.30 5.58
CA ASP A 109 23.98 -5.76 5.39
C ASP A 109 23.75 -6.49 6.70
N HIS A 110 24.38 -6.01 7.78
CA HIS A 110 24.20 -6.57 9.12
C HIS A 110 22.75 -6.43 9.60
N ALA A 111 22.15 -5.25 9.45
CA ALA A 111 20.75 -5.03 9.82
C ALA A 111 19.79 -5.90 8.99
N VAL A 112 20.08 -6.06 7.70
CA VAL A 112 19.26 -6.94 6.82
C VAL A 112 19.38 -8.40 7.23
N ASP A 113 20.59 -8.88 7.56
CA ASP A 113 20.79 -10.25 8.04
C ASP A 113 20.03 -10.51 9.35
N GLU A 114 20.09 -9.57 10.28
CA GLU A 114 19.37 -9.64 11.55
C GLU A 114 17.85 -9.65 11.32
N MET A 115 17.33 -8.77 10.46
CA MET A 115 15.91 -8.76 10.09
C MET A 115 15.45 -10.08 9.49
N ILE A 116 16.22 -10.65 8.56
CA ILE A 116 15.89 -11.96 7.94
C ILE A 116 15.84 -13.06 8.99
N ALA A 117 16.81 -13.11 9.89
CA ALA A 117 16.85 -14.10 10.97
C ALA A 117 15.62 -13.99 11.88
N ILE A 118 15.31 -12.80 12.33
CA ILE A 118 14.14 -12.54 13.20
C ILE A 118 12.82 -12.81 12.48
N LEU A 119 12.70 -12.44 11.21
CA LEU A 119 11.50 -12.74 10.42
C LEU A 119 11.34 -14.24 10.20
N THR A 120 12.44 -14.97 9.97
CA THR A 120 12.42 -16.42 9.83
C THR A 120 11.90 -17.09 11.10
N ASP A 121 12.35 -16.64 12.25
CA ASP A 121 11.85 -17.13 13.53
C ASP A 121 10.37 -16.75 13.76
N HIS A 122 10.00 -15.51 13.45
CA HIS A 122 8.63 -15.00 13.60
C HIS A 122 7.60 -15.77 12.74
N TYR A 123 7.95 -16.06 11.48
CA TYR A 123 7.07 -16.78 10.57
C TYR A 123 7.14 -18.30 10.73
N GLY A 124 8.19 -18.84 11.37
CA GLY A 124 8.34 -20.27 11.65
C GLY A 124 8.22 -21.13 10.39
N GLU A 125 7.22 -22.02 10.35
CA GLU A 125 6.99 -22.92 9.22
C GLU A 125 6.60 -22.17 7.91
N GLU A 126 6.06 -20.97 8.01
CA GLU A 126 5.70 -20.14 6.86
C GLU A 126 6.88 -19.28 6.36
N ALA A 127 8.08 -19.36 6.97
CA ALA A 127 9.20 -18.49 6.64
C ALA A 127 9.61 -18.58 5.16
N ASP A 128 9.64 -19.78 4.59
CA ASP A 128 9.97 -19.98 3.17
C ASP A 128 8.98 -19.31 2.21
N GLU A 129 7.74 -19.12 2.65
CA GLU A 129 6.70 -18.45 1.87
C GLU A 129 6.78 -16.92 1.99
N TYR A 130 7.12 -16.39 3.17
CA TYR A 130 7.04 -14.96 3.46
C TYR A 130 8.38 -14.24 3.40
N VAL A 131 9.47 -14.85 3.87
CA VAL A 131 10.76 -14.16 4.03
C VAL A 131 11.58 -14.21 2.75
N LEU A 132 12.22 -13.10 2.41
CA LEU A 132 13.17 -13.07 1.31
C LEU A 132 14.50 -13.70 1.74
N MET A 133 14.94 -14.71 1.01
CA MET A 133 16.29 -15.29 1.19
C MET A 133 17.39 -14.43 0.52
N THR A 134 17.01 -13.51 -0.35
CA THR A 134 17.91 -12.54 -0.99
C THR A 134 17.65 -11.17 -0.44
N LYS A 135 18.70 -10.49 0.03
CA LYS A 135 18.61 -9.15 0.61
C LYS A 135 17.99 -8.15 -0.36
N ARG A 136 16.90 -7.51 0.04
CA ARG A 136 16.33 -6.41 -0.73
C ARG A 136 16.98 -5.10 -0.31
N GLN A 137 17.54 -4.41 -1.29
CA GLN A 137 18.06 -3.06 -1.14
C GLN A 137 17.23 -2.07 -1.96
N PHE A 138 17.26 -0.81 -1.55
CA PHE A 138 16.57 0.28 -2.22
C PHE A 138 17.58 1.32 -2.69
N GLU A 139 17.46 1.71 -3.94
CA GLU A 139 18.37 2.70 -4.54
C GLU A 139 17.97 4.13 -4.14
N ASN A 140 18.97 4.93 -3.86
CA ASN A 140 18.79 6.37 -3.70
C ASN A 140 18.69 7.03 -5.09
N LYS A 141 17.69 7.88 -5.30
CA LYS A 141 17.48 8.58 -6.59
C LYS A 141 18.54 9.62 -6.93
N THR A 142 19.36 9.99 -5.96
CA THR A 142 20.46 10.95 -6.10
C THR A 142 21.69 10.36 -5.44
N ASN A 143 22.87 10.94 -5.68
CA ASN A 143 24.11 10.65 -4.92
C ASN A 143 23.97 11.09 -3.45
N ALA A 144 22.87 10.68 -2.82
CA ALA A 144 22.67 10.81 -1.39
C ALA A 144 23.87 10.20 -0.69
N GLN A 145 24.40 10.88 0.29
CA GLN A 145 25.62 10.51 0.99
C GLN A 145 25.55 9.03 1.39
N ALA A 146 26.36 8.21 0.73
CA ALA A 146 26.42 6.75 0.94
C ALA A 146 26.83 6.37 2.40
N ALA A 147 27.09 7.37 3.23
CA ALA A 147 27.50 7.23 4.61
C ALA A 147 26.34 7.10 5.62
N HIS A 148 25.09 7.42 5.22
CA HIS A 148 23.94 7.40 6.13
C HIS A 148 23.03 6.22 5.83
N GLU A 149 22.50 5.60 6.88
CA GLU A 149 21.42 4.62 6.77
C GLU A 149 20.03 5.29 6.72
N ALA A 150 19.04 4.53 6.30
CA ALA A 150 17.64 4.88 6.45
C ALA A 150 17.24 4.99 7.95
N ILE A 151 16.11 5.62 8.22
CA ILE A 151 15.51 5.59 9.55
C ILE A 151 14.93 4.19 9.77
N ARG A 152 15.54 3.45 10.69
CA ARG A 152 15.17 2.08 11.03
C ARG A 152 15.33 1.82 12.54
N PRO A 153 14.74 0.76 13.08
CA PRO A 153 15.06 0.29 14.43
C PRO A 153 16.55 -0.06 14.55
N THR A 154 17.11 0.16 15.72
CA THR A 154 18.49 -0.23 16.05
C THR A 154 18.59 -1.70 16.43
N HIS A 155 17.52 -2.27 16.95
CA HIS A 155 17.40 -3.65 17.40
C HIS A 155 16.12 -4.28 16.86
N PHE A 156 16.13 -5.59 16.60
CA PHE A 156 15.00 -6.30 16.03
C PHE A 156 14.51 -7.48 16.87
N SER A 157 15.23 -7.83 17.96
CA SER A 157 14.84 -8.92 18.86
C SER A 157 13.48 -8.64 19.52
N GLU A 158 12.85 -9.69 20.08
CA GLU A 158 11.47 -9.65 20.56
C GLU A 158 11.19 -8.52 21.55
N GLU A 159 12.16 -8.17 22.41
CA GLU A 159 12.04 -7.12 23.42
C GLU A 159 11.84 -5.73 22.80
N TYR A 160 12.25 -5.56 21.54
CA TYR A 160 12.14 -4.29 20.79
C TYR A 160 10.96 -4.28 19.82
N TRP A 161 10.19 -5.35 19.76
CA TRP A 161 8.97 -5.34 18.97
C TRP A 161 7.96 -4.33 19.56
N PRO A 162 7.20 -3.61 18.73
CA PRO A 162 6.33 -2.52 19.22
C PRO A 162 5.38 -2.93 20.33
N GLY A 163 4.83 -4.17 20.27
CA GLY A 163 3.96 -4.72 21.31
C GLY A 163 4.61 -4.85 22.68
N VAL A 164 5.93 -5.03 22.75
CA VAL A 164 6.72 -5.07 23.99
C VAL A 164 7.30 -3.69 24.28
N ALA A 165 7.92 -3.05 23.32
CA ALA A 165 8.60 -1.76 23.45
C ALA A 165 7.68 -0.62 23.93
N GLN A 166 6.37 -0.69 23.68
CA GLN A 166 5.38 0.27 24.18
C GLN A 166 5.43 0.47 25.70
N GLN A 167 5.98 -0.49 26.46
CA GLN A 167 6.13 -0.37 27.93
C GLN A 167 7.16 0.69 28.34
N TYR A 168 8.05 1.06 27.42
CA TYR A 168 9.16 2.00 27.66
C TYR A 168 8.98 3.32 26.93
N LEU A 169 7.94 3.42 26.11
CA LEU A 169 7.67 4.55 25.21
C LEU A 169 6.41 5.29 25.65
N THR A 170 6.37 6.58 25.40
CA THR A 170 5.10 7.32 25.44
C THR A 170 4.18 6.85 24.30
N GLU A 171 2.91 7.15 24.40
CA GLU A 171 1.92 6.76 23.37
C GLU A 171 2.32 7.25 21.97
N ASP A 172 2.75 8.51 21.86
CA ASP A 172 3.14 9.08 20.56
C ASP A 172 4.49 8.55 20.06
N GLN A 173 5.43 8.26 20.96
CA GLN A 173 6.67 7.56 20.61
C GLN A 173 6.38 6.15 20.14
N THR A 174 5.45 5.43 20.79
CA THR A 174 5.03 4.09 20.37
C THR A 174 4.46 4.11 18.96
N ARG A 175 3.53 5.02 18.65
CA ARG A 175 2.95 5.16 17.31
C ARG A 175 4.01 5.41 16.24
N LEU A 176 4.95 6.31 16.52
CA LEU A 176 6.02 6.64 15.57
C LEU A 176 6.98 5.46 15.40
N TYR A 177 7.38 4.82 16.51
CA TYR A 177 8.28 3.66 16.50
C TYR A 177 7.67 2.46 15.78
N GLU A 178 6.40 2.14 16.07
CA GLU A 178 5.65 1.07 15.41
C GLU A 178 5.64 1.26 13.88
N MET A 179 5.37 2.47 13.44
CA MET A 179 5.38 2.82 12.02
C MET A 179 6.76 2.59 11.39
N ILE A 180 7.83 3.01 12.06
CA ILE A 180 9.22 2.82 11.58
C ILE A 180 9.57 1.33 11.57
N PHE A 181 9.23 0.60 12.63
CA PHE A 181 9.55 -0.81 12.80
C PHE A 181 8.94 -1.67 11.69
N TYR A 182 7.62 -1.65 11.55
CA TYR A 182 6.95 -2.48 10.56
C TYR A 182 7.30 -2.10 9.12
N ARG A 183 7.48 -0.80 8.83
CA ARG A 183 7.98 -0.37 7.52
C ARG A 183 9.34 -0.99 7.20
N THR A 184 10.25 -1.00 8.16
CA THR A 184 11.59 -1.55 7.96
C THR A 184 11.54 -3.06 7.79
N MET A 185 10.86 -3.78 8.69
CA MET A 185 10.74 -5.24 8.64
C MET A 185 10.07 -5.70 7.34
N SER A 186 9.03 -5.03 6.89
CA SER A 186 8.33 -5.34 5.64
C SER A 186 9.23 -5.30 4.42
N THR A 187 10.35 -4.57 4.46
CA THR A 187 11.29 -4.51 3.32
C THR A 187 11.89 -5.88 2.97
N GLN A 188 12.00 -6.78 3.92
CA GLN A 188 12.60 -8.12 3.73
C GLN A 188 11.54 -9.23 3.61
N VAL A 189 10.26 -8.86 3.47
CA VAL A 189 9.17 -9.80 3.19
C VAL A 189 8.83 -9.82 1.71
N ARG A 190 8.33 -10.94 1.21
CA ARG A 190 7.95 -11.12 -0.20
C ARG A 190 6.86 -10.13 -0.62
N ASN A 191 6.80 -9.89 -1.93
CA ASN A 191 5.79 -9.02 -2.52
C ASN A 191 4.38 -9.55 -2.25
N ALA A 192 3.43 -8.66 -2.03
CA ALA A 192 2.02 -9.03 -2.06
C ALA A 192 1.60 -9.30 -3.53
N LEU A 193 0.69 -10.26 -3.72
CA LEU A 193 0.18 -10.61 -5.05
C LEU A 193 -1.30 -10.25 -5.13
N TYR A 194 -1.64 -9.58 -6.22
CA TYR A 194 -3.01 -9.19 -6.52
C TYR A 194 -3.39 -9.59 -7.93
N ASP A 195 -4.54 -10.17 -8.07
CA ASP A 195 -5.17 -10.37 -9.37
C ASP A 195 -6.00 -9.13 -9.72
N MET A 196 -5.65 -8.49 -10.81
CA MET A 196 -6.40 -7.34 -11.34
C MET A 196 -7.25 -7.81 -12.52
N SER A 197 -8.56 -7.74 -12.37
CA SER A 197 -9.50 -7.94 -13.46
C SER A 197 -9.84 -6.61 -14.12
N ILE A 198 -9.76 -6.55 -15.44
CA ILE A 198 -10.15 -5.40 -16.24
C ILE A 198 -11.26 -5.85 -17.18
N LEU A 199 -12.43 -5.22 -17.05
CA LEU A 199 -13.60 -5.45 -17.88
C LEU A 199 -13.88 -4.19 -18.69
N GLU A 200 -13.95 -4.34 -20.00
CA GLU A 200 -14.39 -3.29 -20.93
C GLU A 200 -15.69 -3.71 -21.59
N VAL A 201 -16.69 -2.84 -21.50
CA VAL A 201 -18.02 -3.06 -22.06
C VAL A 201 -18.34 -1.95 -23.04
N ASP A 202 -18.69 -2.32 -24.27
CA ASP A 202 -19.24 -1.39 -25.26
C ASP A 202 -20.74 -1.21 -25.05
N VAL A 203 -21.20 0.03 -25.14
CA VAL A 203 -22.60 0.39 -25.08
C VAL A 203 -22.90 1.44 -26.17
N GLY A 204 -23.21 0.97 -27.34
CA GLY A 204 -23.53 1.84 -28.48
C GLY A 204 -22.37 2.78 -28.84
N GLY A 205 -21.12 2.31 -28.81
CA GLY A 205 -19.90 3.06 -29.07
C GLY A 205 -19.35 3.79 -27.86
N ASN A 206 -20.00 3.70 -26.69
CA ASN A 206 -19.48 4.26 -25.45
C ASN A 206 -18.84 3.15 -24.60
N LYS A 207 -17.63 3.38 -24.10
CA LYS A 207 -16.92 2.39 -23.27
C LYS A 207 -17.18 2.58 -21.78
N LEU A 208 -17.52 1.48 -21.13
CA LEU A 208 -17.51 1.36 -19.67
C LEU A 208 -16.31 0.51 -19.25
N ILE A 209 -15.64 0.91 -18.17
CA ILE A 209 -14.49 0.17 -17.66
C ILE A 209 -14.73 -0.18 -16.19
N GLY A 210 -14.61 -1.46 -15.90
CA GLY A 210 -14.54 -1.99 -14.54
C GLY A 210 -13.14 -2.47 -14.22
N ARG A 211 -12.70 -2.23 -12.98
CA ARG A 211 -11.48 -2.80 -12.43
C ARG A 211 -11.78 -3.38 -11.07
N ALA A 212 -11.32 -4.59 -10.87
CA ALA A 212 -11.44 -5.27 -9.60
C ALA A 212 -10.08 -5.82 -9.20
N TYR A 213 -9.90 -6.03 -7.91
CA TYR A 213 -8.67 -6.51 -7.34
C TYR A 213 -8.99 -7.57 -6.30
N GLU A 214 -8.39 -8.72 -6.45
CA GLU A 214 -8.45 -9.81 -5.50
C GLU A 214 -7.04 -10.04 -4.95
N ARG A 215 -6.89 -10.04 -3.61
CA ARG A 215 -5.60 -10.34 -3.00
C ARG A 215 -5.38 -11.85 -2.99
N LEU A 216 -4.37 -12.31 -3.74
CA LEU A 216 -3.98 -13.72 -3.80
C LEU A 216 -3.00 -14.09 -2.68
N PHE A 217 -2.11 -13.16 -2.31
CA PHE A 217 -1.12 -13.33 -1.27
C PHE A 217 -0.84 -11.99 -0.59
N ASP A 218 -0.89 -11.97 0.73
CA ASP A 218 -0.73 -10.73 1.49
C ASP A 218 0.75 -10.28 1.61
N GLY A 219 1.70 -11.22 1.60
CA GLY A 219 3.12 -10.91 1.61
C GLY A 219 3.49 -9.94 2.73
N TRP A 220 4.22 -8.88 2.37
CA TRP A 220 4.67 -7.86 3.32
C TRP A 220 3.52 -7.08 4.02
N GLU A 221 2.33 -7.07 3.45
CA GLU A 221 1.17 -6.39 4.06
C GLU A 221 0.68 -7.09 5.33
N ARG A 222 1.06 -8.36 5.54
CA ARG A 222 0.76 -9.11 6.77
C ARG A 222 1.41 -8.49 8.00
N LEU A 223 2.64 -7.97 7.87
CA LEU A 223 3.33 -7.28 8.96
C LEU A 223 2.83 -5.86 9.18
N ASP A 224 2.67 -5.13 8.09
CA ASP A 224 2.45 -3.68 8.12
C ASP A 224 0.99 -3.32 8.45
N GLY A 225 0.06 -4.26 8.34
CA GLY A 225 -1.37 -4.00 8.52
C GLY A 225 -1.79 -2.68 7.88
N HIS A 226 -2.47 -2.67 6.82
CA HIS A 226 -3.11 -1.59 6.01
C HIS A 226 -2.90 -0.09 6.36
N ARG A 227 -2.43 0.26 7.57
CA ARG A 227 -2.38 1.64 8.08
C ARG A 227 -1.30 2.48 7.42
N ILE A 228 -0.08 1.96 7.30
CA ILE A 228 1.06 2.72 6.79
C ILE A 228 0.96 2.92 5.28
N ASN A 229 0.35 1.97 4.59
CA ASN A 229 0.10 2.05 3.15
C ASN A 229 -0.87 3.16 2.75
N ILE A 230 -1.86 3.46 3.58
CA ILE A 230 -2.85 4.51 3.28
C ILE A 230 -2.19 5.87 3.15
N ALA A 231 -1.20 6.17 4.00
CA ALA A 231 -0.50 7.45 3.98
C ALA A 231 0.29 7.67 2.69
N GLU A 232 0.94 6.61 2.18
CA GLU A 232 1.72 6.71 0.94
C GLU A 232 0.86 6.61 -0.32
N ARG A 233 -0.24 5.85 -0.26
CA ARG A 233 -1.20 5.69 -1.38
C ARG A 233 -1.93 6.99 -1.74
N ASN A 234 -2.16 7.86 -0.78
CA ASN A 234 -2.88 9.11 -1.05
C ASN A 234 -2.09 10.11 -1.90
N ASP A 235 -0.76 9.96 -1.96
CA ASP A 235 0.13 10.88 -2.68
C ASP A 235 0.73 10.31 -3.96
N ASP A 236 0.62 9.00 -4.18
CA ASP A 236 1.01 8.37 -5.44
C ASP A 236 -0.21 8.28 -6.36
N PRO A 237 -0.28 9.06 -7.46
CA PRO A 237 -1.39 8.96 -8.41
C PRO A 237 -1.49 7.57 -9.07
N ASN A 238 -0.39 6.77 -9.01
CA ASN A 238 -0.34 5.40 -9.47
C ASN A 238 -0.53 4.39 -8.32
N ALA A 239 -0.63 4.86 -7.06
CA ALA A 239 -0.88 3.97 -5.95
C ALA A 239 -2.23 3.30 -6.11
N PHE A 240 -2.23 2.02 -6.09
CA PHE A 240 -3.42 1.20 -6.18
C PHE A 240 -4.34 1.46 -4.99
N LYS A 241 -5.49 2.07 -5.24
CA LYS A 241 -6.58 2.13 -4.26
C LYS A 241 -7.33 0.80 -4.32
N TYR A 242 -6.79 -0.20 -3.63
CA TYR A 242 -7.44 -1.51 -3.55
C TYR A 242 -8.77 -1.38 -2.80
N ARG A 243 -9.86 -1.50 -3.54
CA ARG A 243 -11.12 -1.96 -3.01
C ARG A 243 -11.20 -3.41 -3.45
N GLU A 244 -11.21 -4.34 -2.52
CA GLU A 244 -11.50 -5.73 -2.85
C GLU A 244 -12.91 -5.79 -3.45
N VAL A 245 -12.96 -5.88 -4.75
CA VAL A 245 -14.17 -6.13 -5.52
C VAL A 245 -13.81 -7.28 -6.45
N VAL A 246 -14.47 -8.40 -6.28
CA VAL A 246 -14.30 -9.54 -7.17
C VAL A 246 -15.30 -9.37 -8.32
N LEU A 247 -14.78 -9.32 -9.54
CA LEU A 247 -15.61 -9.43 -10.73
C LEU A 247 -15.82 -10.89 -11.07
N PRO A 248 -17.02 -11.30 -11.54
CA PRO A 248 -17.21 -12.63 -12.12
C PRO A 248 -16.37 -12.79 -13.39
N GLU A 249 -16.23 -14.01 -13.85
CA GLU A 249 -15.62 -14.28 -15.16
C GLU A 249 -16.58 -13.91 -16.28
N PHE A 250 -16.02 -13.36 -17.36
CA PHE A 250 -16.74 -12.94 -18.55
C PHE A 250 -16.12 -13.54 -19.80
N ASP A 251 -16.99 -13.83 -20.77
CA ASP A 251 -16.57 -14.13 -22.13
C ASP A 251 -16.77 -12.89 -23.01
N VAL A 252 -15.87 -12.67 -23.97
CA VAL A 252 -16.05 -11.61 -24.97
C VAL A 252 -17.30 -11.90 -25.77
N GLY A 253 -18.18 -10.90 -25.84
CA GLY A 253 -19.51 -11.05 -26.47
C GLY A 253 -20.63 -11.29 -25.48
N ASP A 254 -20.34 -11.50 -24.16
CA ASP A 254 -21.40 -11.58 -23.16
C ASP A 254 -22.24 -10.30 -23.16
N GLU A 255 -23.56 -10.45 -23.16
CA GLU A 255 -24.48 -9.33 -23.04
C GLU A 255 -24.87 -9.13 -21.59
N LEU A 256 -24.56 -7.94 -21.04
CA LEU A 256 -24.81 -7.57 -19.66
C LEU A 256 -26.13 -6.79 -19.55
N ARG A 257 -26.89 -7.05 -18.47
CA ARG A 257 -28.10 -6.30 -18.17
C ARG A 257 -27.83 -5.35 -17.00
N PRO A 258 -27.93 -4.02 -17.22
CA PRO A 258 -27.80 -3.08 -16.12
C PRO A 258 -29.00 -3.23 -15.15
N LEU A 259 -28.72 -3.20 -13.85
CA LEU A 259 -29.72 -3.14 -12.79
C LEU A 259 -30.15 -1.69 -12.55
N GLU A 260 -29.16 -0.79 -12.51
CA GLU A 260 -29.37 0.62 -12.26
C GLU A 260 -28.36 1.49 -13.03
N ILE A 261 -28.85 2.60 -13.58
CA ILE A 261 -28.01 3.61 -14.25
C ILE A 261 -28.10 4.90 -13.46
N THR A 262 -27.02 5.25 -12.73
CA THR A 262 -26.92 6.49 -11.95
C THR A 262 -25.93 7.44 -12.59
N THR A 263 -26.25 8.73 -12.56
CA THR A 263 -25.34 9.84 -12.90
C THR A 263 -24.90 10.52 -11.62
N VAL A 264 -23.62 10.85 -11.52
CA VAL A 264 -23.03 11.55 -10.37
C VAL A 264 -22.44 12.88 -10.82
#